data_e2ab975153402094c7c328ea82c94491
#
_entry.id   e2ab975153402094c7c328ea82c94491
#
_cell.length_a   1.000
_cell.length_b   1.000
_cell.length_c   1.000
_cell.angle_alpha   90.00
_cell.angle_beta   90.00
_cell.angle_gamma   90.00
#
_symmetry.space_group_name_H-M   'P 1'
#
loop_
_entity.id
_entity.type
_entity.pdbx_description
1 polymer ?
#
loop_
_entity_poly.entity_id
_entity_poly.type
_entity_poly.pdbx_seq_one_letter_code
_entity_poly.pdbx_strand_id
1 'polypeptide(L)'
;MSNIEIKKIVKSIETSDGAGVKLKRSIGTPEADYIDPFLMLDEFGSENKDDYVAGFPPHPHRGIETVTYMLKGKFEHEDSTGAKGIMSSGDVQWMKTGRGIIHSEMPAMSDGQLLGFQLWINMPAKLKKNKPEYIYIKNKELGTYSDDEKVVKVIAGKYKDVEGPEKNHNVEPIYFHIVLKNGKEFSYEVPERHNSFIYLLKGQIK
;
A
#
# COMPACT_ATOMS: atom_id res chain seq x y z
N MET A 1 -0.64 19.12 23.10
CA MET A 1 -0.83 18.24 21.92
C MET A 1 -2.10 18.67 21.23
N SER A 2 -2.04 19.08 19.97
CA SER A 2 -3.24 19.37 19.18
C SER A 2 -3.84 18.05 18.72
N ASN A 3 -5.10 17.80 19.01
CA ASN A 3 -5.80 16.64 18.46
C ASN A 3 -5.89 16.78 16.93
N ILE A 4 -5.65 15.69 16.21
CA ILE A 4 -5.89 15.65 14.76
C ILE A 4 -7.41 15.64 14.54
N GLU A 5 -7.88 16.57 13.73
CA GLU A 5 -9.27 16.61 13.30
C GLU A 5 -9.45 15.93 11.95
N ILE A 6 -10.54 15.18 11.78
CA ILE A 6 -10.91 14.60 10.48
C ILE A 6 -11.34 15.74 9.57
N LYS A 7 -10.50 16.07 8.59
CA LYS A 7 -10.81 17.13 7.61
C LYS A 7 -11.84 16.68 6.58
N LYS A 8 -11.84 15.41 6.21
CA LYS A 8 -12.72 14.88 5.15
C LYS A 8 -12.90 13.37 5.30
N ILE A 9 -14.10 12.89 5.01
CA ILE A 9 -14.40 11.48 4.81
C ILE A 9 -14.72 11.29 3.33
N VAL A 10 -13.98 10.37 2.68
CA VAL A 10 -14.14 10.04 1.27
C VAL A 10 -14.60 8.60 1.14
N LYS A 11 -15.57 8.35 0.28
CA LYS A 11 -15.95 7.00 -0.11
C LYS A 11 -15.13 6.56 -1.31
N SER A 12 -14.60 5.33 -1.25
CA SER A 12 -13.95 4.73 -2.42
C SER A 12 -14.94 4.59 -3.57
N ILE A 13 -14.48 4.84 -4.78
CA ILE A 13 -15.24 4.62 -6.00
C ILE A 13 -14.83 3.30 -6.65
N GLU A 14 -15.82 2.53 -7.09
CA GLU A 14 -15.58 1.32 -7.88
C GLU A 14 -15.09 1.71 -9.27
N THR A 15 -14.00 1.10 -9.69
CA THR A 15 -13.40 1.31 -11.01
C THR A 15 -12.64 0.06 -11.44
N SER A 16 -11.95 0.13 -12.57
CA SER A 16 -11.06 -0.93 -13.05
C SER A 16 -9.78 -0.35 -13.59
N ASP A 17 -8.69 -1.11 -13.48
CA ASP A 17 -7.38 -0.74 -14.01
C ASP A 17 -6.67 -2.00 -14.57
N GLY A 18 -5.47 -1.83 -15.14
CA GLY A 18 -4.77 -2.92 -15.81
C GLY A 18 -5.56 -3.47 -16.98
N ALA A 19 -5.67 -4.78 -17.08
CA ALA A 19 -6.46 -5.46 -18.12
C ALA A 19 -7.93 -5.71 -17.70
N GLY A 20 -8.47 -4.90 -16.79
CA GLY A 20 -9.85 -4.99 -16.31
C GLY A 20 -9.98 -5.50 -14.87
N VAL A 21 -8.93 -5.40 -14.07
CA VAL A 21 -9.00 -5.72 -12.64
C VAL A 21 -9.93 -4.75 -11.92
N LYS A 22 -10.95 -5.27 -11.25
CA LYS A 22 -11.86 -4.47 -10.44
C LYS A 22 -11.17 -4.01 -9.15
N LEU A 23 -11.36 -2.75 -8.83
CA LEU A 23 -10.76 -2.13 -7.66
C LEU A 23 -11.63 -0.99 -7.10
N LYS A 24 -11.32 -0.57 -5.89
CA LYS A 24 -11.91 0.58 -5.22
C LYS A 24 -10.85 1.63 -5.00
N ARG A 25 -10.96 2.77 -5.69
CA ARG A 25 -10.04 3.89 -5.59
C ARG A 25 -10.49 4.89 -4.56
N SER A 26 -9.62 5.26 -3.62
CA SER A 26 -9.89 6.22 -2.54
C SER A 26 -9.14 7.52 -2.70
N ILE A 27 -7.88 7.48 -3.11
CA ILE A 27 -7.04 8.64 -3.48
C ILE A 27 -6.77 8.55 -4.97
N GLY A 28 -6.70 9.66 -5.67
CA GLY A 28 -6.71 9.73 -7.14
C GLY A 28 -8.13 9.79 -7.70
N THR A 29 -9.06 10.39 -6.95
CA THR A 29 -10.47 10.57 -7.30
C THR A 29 -10.83 12.05 -7.34
N PRO A 30 -11.93 12.46 -7.99
CA PRO A 30 -12.38 13.86 -7.93
C PRO A 30 -12.60 14.41 -6.53
N GLU A 31 -12.91 13.55 -5.55
CA GLU A 31 -13.09 13.95 -4.16
C GLU A 31 -11.78 14.03 -3.38
N ALA A 32 -10.78 13.23 -3.76
CA ALA A 32 -9.45 13.21 -3.17
C ALA A 32 -8.42 13.00 -4.28
N ASP A 33 -8.13 14.06 -5.03
CA ASP A 33 -7.22 14.04 -6.18
C ASP A 33 -5.82 13.55 -5.75
N TYR A 34 -5.28 14.13 -4.68
CA TYR A 34 -4.10 13.62 -3.98
C TYR A 34 -4.03 14.13 -2.55
N ILE A 35 -3.21 13.47 -1.72
CA ILE A 35 -2.87 13.89 -0.35
C ILE A 35 -1.35 13.87 -0.25
N ASP A 36 -0.67 14.95 -0.59
CA ASP A 36 0.81 14.98 -0.71
C ASP A 36 1.50 14.28 0.48
N PRO A 37 2.39 13.30 0.27
CA PRO A 37 2.91 12.83 -1.03
C PRO A 37 2.11 11.66 -1.66
N PHE A 38 0.95 11.31 -1.16
CA PHE A 38 0.14 10.18 -1.64
C PHE A 38 -0.66 10.57 -2.88
N LEU A 39 -0.41 9.88 -3.99
CA LEU A 39 -1.01 10.17 -5.30
C LEU A 39 -2.20 9.27 -5.63
N MET A 40 -2.19 8.04 -5.13
CA MET A 40 -3.24 7.06 -5.40
C MET A 40 -3.30 6.01 -4.29
N LEU A 41 -4.51 5.60 -3.94
CA LEU A 41 -4.75 4.42 -3.11
C LEU A 41 -5.89 3.60 -3.70
N ASP A 42 -5.57 2.37 -4.08
CA ASP A 42 -6.50 1.38 -4.58
C ASP A 42 -6.56 0.16 -3.65
N GLU A 43 -7.77 -0.28 -3.31
CA GLU A 43 -8.05 -1.63 -2.84
C GLU A 43 -8.41 -2.46 -4.08
N PHE A 44 -7.60 -3.45 -4.41
CA PHE A 44 -7.86 -4.36 -5.53
C PHE A 44 -8.17 -5.76 -5.03
N GLY A 45 -9.05 -6.45 -5.75
CA GLY A 45 -9.33 -7.83 -5.52
C GLY A 45 -10.82 -8.18 -5.42
N SER A 46 -11.08 -9.46 -5.45
CA SER A 46 -12.42 -10.07 -5.43
C SER A 46 -12.35 -11.52 -4.98
N GLU A 47 -13.48 -12.10 -4.62
CA GLU A 47 -13.66 -13.56 -4.50
C GLU A 47 -13.95 -14.21 -5.86
N ASN A 48 -14.40 -13.41 -6.83
CA ASN A 48 -14.61 -13.87 -8.21
C ASN A 48 -13.34 -13.67 -9.03
N LYS A 49 -12.76 -14.76 -9.53
CA LYS A 49 -11.52 -14.73 -10.32
C LYS A 49 -11.61 -13.87 -11.59
N ASP A 50 -12.78 -13.79 -12.22
CA ASP A 50 -12.96 -13.01 -13.45
C ASP A 50 -12.76 -11.52 -13.23
N ASP A 51 -12.85 -11.04 -11.99
CA ASP A 51 -12.61 -9.65 -11.61
C ASP A 51 -11.13 -9.29 -11.51
N TYR A 52 -10.21 -10.27 -11.44
CA TYR A 52 -8.79 -10.01 -11.21
C TYR A 52 -7.83 -10.82 -12.11
N VAL A 53 -8.30 -11.91 -12.76
CA VAL A 53 -7.40 -12.86 -13.45
C VAL A 53 -6.59 -12.22 -14.59
N ALA A 54 -7.11 -11.15 -15.20
CA ALA A 54 -6.42 -10.42 -16.27
C ALA A 54 -5.17 -9.67 -15.80
N GLY A 55 -5.08 -9.35 -14.50
CA GLY A 55 -3.93 -8.73 -13.87
C GLY A 55 -3.56 -7.36 -14.43
N PHE A 56 -2.32 -6.98 -14.19
CA PHE A 56 -1.72 -5.75 -14.70
C PHE A 56 -0.57 -6.11 -15.64
N PRO A 57 -0.83 -6.21 -16.96
CA PRO A 57 0.19 -6.48 -17.97
C PRO A 57 1.32 -5.45 -17.95
N PRO A 58 2.44 -5.66 -18.70
CA PRO A 58 3.56 -4.74 -18.70
C PRO A 58 3.16 -3.28 -18.91
N HIS A 59 3.47 -2.45 -17.91
CA HIS A 59 3.18 -1.01 -17.91
C HIS A 59 4.31 -0.23 -17.21
N PRO A 60 4.51 1.07 -17.55
CA PRO A 60 5.61 1.86 -17.01
C PRO A 60 5.21 2.67 -15.77
N HIS A 61 6.17 2.86 -14.86
CA HIS A 61 6.11 3.89 -13.81
C HIS A 61 7.38 4.73 -13.82
N ARG A 62 7.27 6.01 -13.44
CA ARG A 62 8.40 6.92 -13.34
C ARG A 62 8.16 7.98 -12.27
N GLY A 63 9.18 8.22 -11.44
CA GLY A 63 9.21 9.34 -10.49
C GLY A 63 8.24 9.21 -9.31
N ILE A 64 7.78 8.02 -9.04
CA ILE A 64 6.93 7.67 -7.90
C ILE A 64 7.50 6.44 -7.19
N GLU A 65 7.02 6.18 -6.00
CA GLU A 65 7.13 4.88 -5.35
C GLU A 65 5.78 4.18 -5.40
N THR A 66 5.78 2.88 -5.64
CA THR A 66 4.58 2.05 -5.56
C THR A 66 4.74 1.04 -4.44
N VAL A 67 3.70 0.90 -3.63
CA VAL A 67 3.68 -0.05 -2.51
C VAL A 67 2.49 -0.95 -2.67
N THR A 68 2.75 -2.23 -2.97
CA THR A 68 1.73 -3.27 -3.02
C THR A 68 1.75 -4.03 -1.69
N TYR A 69 0.63 -4.07 -0.99
CA TYR A 69 0.45 -4.84 0.23
C TYR A 69 -0.62 -5.91 0.04
N MET A 70 -0.22 -7.18 0.07
CA MET A 70 -1.12 -8.31 -0.11
C MET A 70 -1.80 -8.68 1.21
N LEU A 71 -3.13 -8.69 1.25
CA LEU A 71 -3.89 -9.23 2.37
C LEU A 71 -4.27 -10.69 2.14
N LYS A 72 -4.64 -11.05 0.91
CA LYS A 72 -4.99 -12.41 0.51
C LYS A 72 -4.57 -12.71 -0.91
N GLY A 73 -4.26 -13.97 -1.18
CA GLY A 73 -3.90 -14.44 -2.50
C GLY A 73 -2.41 -14.35 -2.80
N LYS A 74 -2.08 -14.42 -4.10
CA LYS A 74 -0.71 -14.40 -4.61
C LYS A 74 -0.64 -13.56 -5.88
N PHE A 75 0.42 -12.75 -5.99
CA PHE A 75 0.72 -11.94 -7.16
C PHE A 75 2.16 -12.19 -7.60
N GLU A 76 2.37 -12.43 -8.88
CA GLU A 76 3.70 -12.50 -9.48
C GLU A 76 4.07 -11.13 -10.05
N HIS A 77 5.24 -10.64 -9.65
CA HIS A 77 5.88 -9.45 -10.19
C HIS A 77 7.02 -9.84 -11.12
N GLU A 78 7.14 -9.13 -12.22
CA GLU A 78 8.31 -9.15 -13.10
C GLU A 78 8.58 -7.75 -13.63
N ASP A 79 9.87 -7.34 -13.69
CA ASP A 79 10.21 -5.99 -14.13
C ASP A 79 11.44 -5.90 -15.03
N SER A 80 11.60 -4.73 -15.67
CA SER A 80 12.69 -4.43 -16.60
C SER A 80 14.07 -4.34 -15.98
N THR A 81 14.22 -4.43 -14.66
CA THR A 81 15.51 -4.55 -13.98
C THR A 81 15.96 -6.01 -13.85
N GLY A 82 15.07 -6.94 -14.17
CA GLY A 82 15.25 -8.38 -14.02
C GLY A 82 14.78 -8.93 -12.68
N ALA A 83 14.15 -8.11 -11.84
CA ALA A 83 13.53 -8.61 -10.63
C ALA A 83 12.26 -9.40 -10.97
N LYS A 84 12.11 -10.55 -10.30
CA LYS A 84 10.95 -11.43 -10.41
C LYS A 84 10.67 -12.09 -9.08
N GLY A 85 9.38 -12.21 -8.71
CA GLY A 85 9.00 -12.85 -7.47
C GLY A 85 7.49 -13.03 -7.33
N ILE A 86 7.09 -13.90 -6.42
CA ILE A 86 5.69 -14.12 -6.06
C ILE A 86 5.47 -13.60 -4.65
N MET A 87 4.61 -12.60 -4.52
CA MET A 87 4.08 -12.13 -3.24
C MET A 87 2.96 -13.04 -2.77
N SER A 88 2.94 -13.32 -1.49
CA SER A 88 1.90 -14.07 -0.80
C SER A 88 1.16 -13.19 0.21
N SER A 89 0.11 -13.73 0.80
CA SER A 89 -0.66 -13.01 1.84
C SER A 89 0.22 -12.48 2.98
N GLY A 90 0.13 -11.19 3.24
CA GLY A 90 0.90 -10.45 4.22
C GLY A 90 2.20 -9.85 3.71
N ASP A 91 2.65 -10.20 2.50
CA ASP A 91 3.88 -9.67 1.91
C ASP A 91 3.67 -8.24 1.38
N VAL A 92 4.77 -7.52 1.28
CA VAL A 92 4.84 -6.18 0.72
C VAL A 92 5.86 -6.14 -0.41
N GLN A 93 5.52 -5.44 -1.48
CA GLN A 93 6.44 -5.04 -2.53
C GLN A 93 6.54 -3.52 -2.49
N TRP A 94 7.77 -3.01 -2.49
CA TRP A 94 8.03 -1.58 -2.56
C TRP A 94 8.95 -1.29 -3.73
N MET A 95 8.47 -0.50 -4.66
CA MET A 95 9.19 -0.18 -5.87
C MET A 95 9.47 1.33 -5.92
N LYS A 96 10.74 1.73 -5.93
CA LYS A 96 11.18 3.11 -6.14
C LYS A 96 11.47 3.25 -7.63
N THR A 97 10.54 3.86 -8.37
CA THR A 97 10.59 3.79 -9.84
C THR A 97 11.64 4.69 -10.48
N GLY A 98 12.07 5.76 -9.78
CA GLY A 98 13.15 6.63 -10.21
C GLY A 98 13.00 7.12 -11.65
N ARG A 99 14.03 6.89 -12.47
CA ARG A 99 14.06 7.30 -13.89
C ARG A 99 13.17 6.49 -14.82
N GLY A 100 12.55 5.44 -14.31
CA GLY A 100 11.57 4.61 -15.02
C GLY A 100 11.82 3.12 -14.86
N ILE A 101 10.74 2.37 -14.75
CA ILE A 101 10.69 0.91 -14.71
C ILE A 101 9.43 0.46 -15.46
N ILE A 102 9.52 -0.63 -16.19
CA ILE A 102 8.37 -1.33 -16.77
C ILE A 102 8.20 -2.60 -15.97
N HIS A 103 6.99 -2.86 -15.49
CA HIS A 103 6.69 -4.07 -14.73
C HIS A 103 5.32 -4.65 -15.07
N SER A 104 5.10 -5.87 -14.64
CA SER A 104 3.79 -6.52 -14.65
C SER A 104 3.51 -7.13 -13.29
N GLU A 105 2.22 -7.17 -12.95
CA GLU A 105 1.72 -7.80 -11.74
C GLU A 105 0.57 -8.74 -12.12
N MET A 106 0.82 -10.04 -12.05
CA MET A 106 -0.13 -11.06 -12.50
C MET A 106 -0.58 -11.94 -11.34
N PRO A 107 -1.88 -12.28 -11.22
CA PRO A 107 -2.33 -13.24 -10.24
C PRO A 107 -1.60 -14.58 -10.40
N ALA A 108 -0.94 -15.05 -9.32
CA ALA A 108 -0.24 -16.32 -9.27
C ALA A 108 -1.08 -17.40 -8.58
N MET A 109 -2.37 -17.41 -8.91
CA MET A 109 -3.38 -18.33 -8.37
C MET A 109 -4.50 -18.55 -9.38
N SER A 110 -5.10 -19.72 -9.34
CA SER A 110 -6.18 -20.13 -10.28
C SER A 110 -7.58 -19.83 -9.75
N ASP A 111 -7.71 -19.68 -8.43
CA ASP A 111 -8.97 -19.48 -7.72
C ASP A 111 -8.73 -18.89 -6.33
N GLY A 112 -9.81 -18.60 -5.61
CA GLY A 112 -9.79 -18.05 -4.27
C GLY A 112 -9.82 -16.53 -4.25
N GLN A 113 -9.76 -15.96 -3.05
CA GLN A 113 -9.82 -14.53 -2.85
C GLN A 113 -8.47 -13.87 -3.11
N LEU A 114 -8.48 -12.89 -4.03
CA LEU A 114 -7.41 -11.91 -4.13
C LEU A 114 -7.83 -10.65 -3.36
N LEU A 115 -6.96 -10.09 -2.54
CA LEU A 115 -7.17 -8.82 -1.86
C LEU A 115 -5.83 -8.16 -1.53
N GLY A 116 -5.67 -6.91 -1.91
CA GLY A 116 -4.48 -6.14 -1.61
C GLY A 116 -4.71 -4.64 -1.82
N PHE A 117 -3.67 -3.89 -1.50
CA PHE A 117 -3.62 -2.44 -1.68
C PHE A 117 -2.47 -2.05 -2.59
N GLN A 118 -2.71 -1.06 -3.44
CA GLN A 118 -1.69 -0.36 -4.20
C GLN A 118 -1.68 1.10 -3.75
N LEU A 119 -0.57 1.54 -3.17
CA LEU A 119 -0.35 2.92 -2.77
C LEU A 119 0.73 3.54 -3.65
N TRP A 120 0.48 4.72 -4.20
CA TRP A 120 1.49 5.50 -4.91
C TRP A 120 1.93 6.70 -4.08
N ILE A 121 3.24 6.84 -3.95
CA ILE A 121 3.88 7.92 -3.19
C ILE A 121 4.75 8.73 -4.14
N ASN A 122 4.61 10.05 -4.16
CA ASN A 122 5.41 10.92 -4.99
C ASN A 122 6.87 10.97 -4.49
N MET A 123 7.82 10.80 -5.40
CA MET A 123 9.23 10.97 -5.09
C MET A 123 9.63 12.46 -5.09
N PRO A 124 10.54 12.89 -4.21
CA PRO A 124 11.16 14.21 -4.31
C PRO A 124 11.81 14.43 -5.68
N ALA A 125 11.66 15.63 -6.25
CA ALA A 125 12.12 15.96 -7.61
C ALA A 125 13.59 15.56 -7.87
N LYS A 126 14.48 15.78 -6.88
CA LYS A 126 15.91 15.44 -6.95
C LYS A 126 16.20 13.95 -7.13
N LEU A 127 15.24 13.08 -6.73
CA LEU A 127 15.39 11.62 -6.75
C LEU A 127 14.68 10.95 -7.92
N LYS A 128 13.83 11.69 -8.66
CA LYS A 128 13.05 11.14 -9.79
C LYS A 128 13.90 10.59 -10.95
N LYS A 129 15.21 10.91 -10.99
CA LYS A 129 16.16 10.41 -12.01
C LYS A 129 17.07 9.30 -11.49
N ASN A 130 16.92 8.88 -10.24
CA ASN A 130 17.70 7.78 -9.68
C ASN A 130 17.43 6.46 -10.40
N LYS A 131 18.35 5.51 -10.25
CA LYS A 131 18.13 4.13 -10.71
C LYS A 131 16.92 3.54 -9.96
N PRO A 132 16.03 2.80 -10.65
CA PRO A 132 14.92 2.13 -9.98
C PRO A 132 15.42 1.04 -9.03
N GLU A 133 14.64 0.80 -7.97
CA GLU A 133 14.89 -0.23 -6.96
C GLU A 133 13.60 -1.03 -6.72
N TYR A 134 13.74 -2.35 -6.60
CA TYR A 134 12.69 -3.26 -6.21
C TYR A 134 13.03 -3.88 -4.85
N ILE A 135 12.10 -3.81 -3.91
CA ILE A 135 12.26 -4.29 -2.55
C ILE A 135 11.09 -5.24 -2.26
N TYR A 136 11.41 -6.49 -1.96
CA TYR A 136 10.42 -7.48 -1.55
C TYR A 136 10.56 -7.79 -0.06
N ILE A 137 9.49 -7.61 0.67
CA ILE A 137 9.42 -7.76 2.13
C ILE A 137 8.42 -8.87 2.44
N LYS A 138 8.90 -9.97 2.98
CA LYS A 138 8.04 -11.07 3.41
C LYS A 138 7.27 -10.70 4.67
N ASN A 139 6.06 -11.21 4.82
CA ASN A 139 5.21 -11.00 6.00
C ASN A 139 5.94 -11.23 7.33
N LYS A 140 6.82 -12.23 7.41
CA LYS A 140 7.61 -12.55 8.61
C LYS A 140 8.69 -11.51 8.94
N GLU A 141 9.03 -10.63 8.00
CA GLU A 141 10.03 -9.56 8.15
C GLU A 141 9.37 -8.25 8.61
N LEU A 142 8.04 -8.16 8.53
CA LEU A 142 7.29 -7.01 9.03
C LEU A 142 7.34 -6.96 10.56
N GLY A 143 7.71 -5.82 11.09
CA GLY A 143 7.59 -5.56 12.51
C GLY A 143 6.14 -5.71 12.96
N THR A 144 5.91 -6.42 14.05
CA THR A 144 4.57 -6.63 14.59
C THR A 144 4.54 -6.36 16.08
N TYR A 145 3.75 -5.37 16.48
CA TYR A 145 3.38 -5.12 17.87
C TYR A 145 2.04 -5.82 18.15
N SER A 146 1.91 -6.51 19.29
CA SER A 146 0.67 -7.15 19.70
C SER A 146 0.51 -7.06 21.19
N ASP A 147 -0.69 -6.71 21.64
CA ASP A 147 -1.13 -6.75 23.03
C ASP A 147 -2.57 -7.30 23.12
N ASP A 148 -3.19 -7.22 24.32
CA ASP A 148 -4.56 -7.70 24.52
C ASP A 148 -5.63 -6.87 23.80
N GLU A 149 -5.29 -5.72 23.26
CA GLU A 149 -6.22 -4.76 22.66
C GLU A 149 -6.09 -4.67 21.13
N LYS A 150 -4.87 -4.84 20.60
CA LYS A 150 -4.57 -4.56 19.21
C LYS A 150 -3.39 -5.37 18.66
N VAL A 151 -3.39 -5.48 17.35
CA VAL A 151 -2.23 -5.90 16.56
C VAL A 151 -1.89 -4.78 15.60
N VAL A 152 -0.63 -4.37 15.54
CA VAL A 152 -0.11 -3.35 14.61
C VAL A 152 1.04 -3.96 13.82
N LYS A 153 0.84 -4.17 12.52
CA LYS A 153 1.92 -4.47 11.59
C LYS A 153 2.54 -3.18 11.10
N VAL A 154 3.83 -3.03 11.26
CA VAL A 154 4.60 -1.86 10.85
C VAL A 154 5.23 -2.14 9.50
N ILE A 155 4.63 -1.63 8.43
CA ILE A 155 5.14 -1.75 7.05
C ILE A 155 6.26 -0.73 6.84
N ALA A 156 6.05 0.51 7.32
CA ALA A 156 7.05 1.57 7.32
C ALA A 156 6.90 2.45 8.56
N GLY A 157 7.99 3.10 8.97
CA GLY A 157 8.06 3.93 10.16
C GLY A 157 8.25 3.10 11.44
N LYS A 158 7.77 3.64 12.56
CA LYS A 158 7.99 3.05 13.89
C LYS A 158 6.72 3.15 14.74
N TYR A 159 6.36 2.08 15.42
CA TYR A 159 5.30 2.04 16.44
C TYR A 159 5.85 1.48 17.74
N LYS A 160 5.92 2.28 18.80
CA LYS A 160 6.60 1.96 20.07
C LYS A 160 8.06 1.54 19.81
N ASP A 161 8.43 0.32 20.17
CA ASP A 161 9.75 -0.29 19.97
C ASP A 161 9.89 -1.09 18.67
N VAL A 162 8.81 -1.19 17.88
CA VAL A 162 8.76 -1.96 16.64
C VAL A 162 8.96 -1.03 15.43
N GLU A 163 9.89 -1.39 14.55
CA GLU A 163 10.19 -0.64 13.32
C GLU A 163 9.84 -1.46 12.07
N GLY A 164 9.47 -0.74 11.00
CA GLY A 164 9.34 -1.31 9.67
C GLY A 164 10.69 -1.76 9.10
N PRO A 165 10.70 -2.76 8.21
CA PRO A 165 11.95 -3.38 7.72
C PRO A 165 12.73 -2.49 6.76
N GLU A 166 12.06 -1.69 5.92
CA GLU A 166 12.72 -0.79 4.97
C GLU A 166 12.96 0.58 5.63
N LYS A 167 14.20 1.06 5.56
CA LYS A 167 14.61 2.32 6.21
C LYS A 167 15.09 3.40 5.22
N ASN A 168 15.33 3.03 3.96
CA ASN A 168 15.88 3.95 2.95
C ASN A 168 14.77 4.58 2.12
N HIS A 169 13.76 5.15 2.77
CA HIS A 169 12.67 5.82 2.06
C HIS A 169 13.09 7.19 1.53
N ASN A 170 12.56 7.55 0.36
CA ASN A 170 12.76 8.88 -0.22
C ASN A 170 11.97 9.98 0.49
N VAL A 171 10.89 9.59 1.16
CA VAL A 171 10.09 10.35 2.13
C VAL A 171 10.08 9.55 3.42
N GLU A 172 9.65 10.11 4.52
CA GLU A 172 9.54 9.42 5.81
C GLU A 172 8.12 8.85 6.00
N PRO A 173 7.76 7.74 5.29
CA PRO A 173 6.41 7.21 5.35
C PRO A 173 6.16 6.51 6.68
N ILE A 174 4.93 6.62 7.16
CA ILE A 174 4.41 5.83 8.26
C ILE A 174 3.25 5.03 7.69
N TYR A 175 3.41 3.71 7.66
CA TYR A 175 2.41 2.81 7.12
C TYR A 175 2.16 1.64 8.06
N PHE A 176 0.96 1.61 8.66
CA PHE A 176 0.52 0.58 9.58
C PHE A 176 -0.72 -0.15 9.07
N HIS A 177 -0.76 -1.46 9.30
CA HIS A 177 -2.00 -2.22 9.28
C HIS A 177 -2.39 -2.54 10.72
N ILE A 178 -3.55 -2.03 11.14
CA ILE A 178 -4.01 -2.04 12.52
C ILE A 178 -5.26 -2.90 12.64
N VAL A 179 -5.25 -3.85 13.57
CA VAL A 179 -6.43 -4.61 13.97
C VAL A 179 -6.73 -4.28 15.43
N LEU A 180 -7.87 -3.63 15.68
CA LEU A 180 -8.35 -3.29 17.02
C LEU A 180 -9.42 -4.28 17.47
N LYS A 181 -9.39 -4.69 18.75
CA LYS A 181 -10.52 -5.35 19.37
C LYS A 181 -11.66 -4.34 19.62
N ASN A 182 -12.88 -4.86 19.68
CA ASN A 182 -14.06 -4.02 19.88
C ASN A 182 -13.95 -3.16 21.15
N GLY A 183 -14.28 -1.86 20.99
CA GLY A 183 -14.23 -0.87 22.07
C GLY A 183 -12.85 -0.44 22.54
N LYS A 184 -11.79 -0.80 21.78
CA LYS A 184 -10.42 -0.42 22.11
C LYS A 184 -9.95 0.76 21.25
N GLU A 185 -8.89 1.43 21.71
CA GLU A 185 -8.37 2.65 21.11
C GLU A 185 -6.98 2.46 20.52
N PHE A 186 -6.71 3.22 19.48
CA PHE A 186 -5.37 3.37 18.89
C PHE A 186 -5.00 4.85 18.90
N SER A 187 -3.82 5.16 19.42
CA SER A 187 -3.24 6.51 19.37
C SER A 187 -1.82 6.44 18.80
N TYR A 188 -1.49 7.45 18.01
CA TYR A 188 -0.17 7.63 17.43
C TYR A 188 0.12 9.12 17.22
N GLU A 189 1.31 9.57 17.60
CA GLU A 189 1.76 10.93 17.31
C GLU A 189 2.27 11.04 15.89
N VAL A 190 1.49 11.70 15.04
CA VAL A 190 1.89 12.00 13.66
C VAL A 190 2.75 13.26 13.67
N PRO A 191 3.93 13.27 13.01
CA PRO A 191 4.75 14.48 12.89
C PRO A 191 3.95 15.63 12.27
N GLU A 192 4.11 16.86 12.80
CA GLU A 192 3.30 18.05 12.43
C GLU A 192 3.20 18.33 10.93
N ARG A 193 4.23 17.97 10.16
CA ARG A 193 4.28 18.23 8.71
C ARG A 193 3.81 17.06 7.85
N HIS A 194 3.33 15.98 8.47
CA HIS A 194 2.85 14.83 7.74
C HIS A 194 1.35 14.95 7.45
N ASN A 195 0.97 14.80 6.21
CA ASN A 195 -0.40 14.49 5.84
C ASN A 195 -0.68 13.02 6.16
N SER A 196 -1.87 12.73 6.62
CA SER A 196 -2.27 11.38 7.00
C SER A 196 -3.69 11.05 6.55
N PHE A 197 -3.93 9.79 6.33
CA PHE A 197 -5.25 9.24 6.07
C PHE A 197 -5.41 7.89 6.77
N ILE A 198 -6.66 7.49 6.98
CA ILE A 198 -7.02 6.17 7.49
C ILE A 198 -7.93 5.52 6.45
N TYR A 199 -7.58 4.32 6.01
CA TYR A 199 -8.46 3.45 5.23
C TYR A 199 -9.13 2.45 6.16
N LEU A 200 -10.44 2.49 6.24
CA LEU A 200 -11.21 1.57 7.07
C LEU A 200 -11.59 0.33 6.27
N LEU A 201 -10.85 -0.76 6.48
CA LEU A 201 -11.07 -2.03 5.78
C LEU A 201 -12.32 -2.75 6.28
N LYS A 202 -12.56 -2.73 7.60
CA LYS A 202 -13.69 -3.41 8.25
C LYS A 202 -14.03 -2.78 9.59
N GLY A 203 -15.31 -2.72 9.92
CA GLY A 203 -15.81 -2.24 11.21
C GLY A 203 -16.21 -0.77 11.19
N GLN A 204 -16.13 -0.13 12.33
CA GLN A 204 -16.46 1.29 12.54
C GLN A 204 -15.47 1.90 13.52
N ILE A 205 -15.09 3.14 13.30
CA ILE A 205 -14.29 3.97 14.21
C ILE A 205 -15.05 5.25 14.54
N LYS A 206 -14.75 5.83 15.70
CA LYS A 206 -15.29 7.12 16.16
C LYS A 206 -14.17 8.13 16.25
#